data_6f0010e819b4e2721e9bf4219283ca7a
#
_entry.id   6f0010e819b4e2721e9bf4219283ca7a
#
_cell.length_a   1.000
_cell.length_b   1.000
_cell.length_c   1.000
_cell.angle_alpha   90.00
_cell.angle_beta   90.00
_cell.angle_gamma   90.00
#
_symmetry.space_group_name_H-M   'P 1'
#
loop_
_entity.id
_entity.type
_entity.pdbx_description
1 polymer ?
#
loop_
_entity_poly.entity_id
_entity_poly.type
_entity_poly.pdbx_seq_one_letter_code
_entity_poly.pdbx_strand_id
1 'polypeptide(L)'
;LRYRLGLYQGGRLIPFVEAAINDWAPPPPPRPVIKQVVQGPQTIRLDSMALFDTGKSALKPGSTKLLVNSLLGIKAKPGWLIVVAGHTDSIGNDRSNQQLSLKRAEAVRDWMRDTGDVPESCFAVQGYGASRPVASNETPEGRAQNRRVEISLVPQKDACLTPGTANTSGAGADALKNETE
;
A
#
# COMPACT_ATOMS: atom_id res chain seq x y z
N LEU A 1 -20.33 -11.67 45.40
CA LEU A 1 -20.60 -11.22 46.78
C LEU A 1 -21.84 -10.34 46.70
N ARG A 2 -22.95 -10.82 47.31
CA ARG A 2 -24.19 -10.02 47.39
C ARG A 2 -24.21 -9.33 48.75
N TYR A 3 -24.14 -8.01 48.75
CA TYR A 3 -24.34 -7.22 49.96
C TYR A 3 -25.85 -6.88 50.08
N ARG A 4 -26.49 -7.32 51.18
CA ARG A 4 -27.83 -6.83 51.53
C ARG A 4 -27.66 -5.69 52.49
N LEU A 5 -27.90 -4.50 52.01
CA LEU A 5 -28.11 -3.32 52.87
C LEU A 5 -29.61 -3.25 53.22
N GLY A 6 -29.95 -3.63 54.42
CA GLY A 6 -31.32 -3.52 54.90
C GLY A 6 -31.49 -2.23 55.69
N LEU A 7 -32.41 -1.39 55.25
CA LEU A 7 -32.91 -0.24 56.06
C LEU A 7 -34.04 -0.76 56.95
N TYR A 8 -33.89 -0.61 58.26
CA TYR A 8 -34.89 -0.97 59.26
C TYR A 8 -35.66 0.28 59.70
N GLN A 9 -36.96 0.28 59.52
CA GLN A 9 -37.85 1.26 60.13
C GLN A 9 -38.92 0.50 60.89
N GLY A 10 -38.96 0.72 62.23
CA GLY A 10 -39.94 0.07 63.11
C GLY A 10 -39.83 -1.46 63.15
N GLY A 11 -38.65 -2.04 63.05
CA GLY A 11 -38.42 -3.50 63.16
C GLY A 11 -38.83 -4.31 61.94
N ARG A 12 -39.14 -3.70 60.82
CA ARG A 12 -39.54 -4.35 59.56
C ARG A 12 -38.58 -3.99 58.43
N LEU A 13 -38.08 -5.02 57.75
CA LEU A 13 -37.24 -4.85 56.56
C LEU A 13 -38.08 -4.25 55.44
N ILE A 14 -37.67 -3.11 54.92
CA ILE A 14 -38.37 -2.48 53.79
C ILE A 14 -37.84 -3.08 52.47
N PRO A 15 -38.66 -3.71 51.65
CA PRO A 15 -38.22 -4.39 50.43
C PRO A 15 -37.84 -3.42 49.30
N PHE A 16 -37.75 -2.11 49.57
CA PHE A 16 -37.59 -1.10 48.53
C PHE A 16 -36.18 -0.95 47.96
N VAL A 17 -35.18 -1.57 48.54
CA VAL A 17 -33.78 -1.36 48.13
C VAL A 17 -33.26 -2.41 47.16
N GLU A 18 -34.00 -3.51 46.94
CA GLU A 18 -33.58 -4.60 46.11
C GLU A 18 -33.76 -4.35 44.61
N ALA A 19 -34.68 -3.46 44.23
CA ALA A 19 -34.95 -3.10 42.84
C ALA A 19 -33.93 -2.10 42.25
N ALA A 20 -33.39 -1.21 43.09
CA ALA A 20 -32.51 -0.14 42.63
C ALA A 20 -31.03 -0.58 42.39
N ILE A 21 -30.65 -1.72 42.96
CA ILE A 21 -29.26 -2.23 42.88
C ILE A 21 -29.05 -3.15 41.65
N ASN A 22 -30.13 -3.69 41.11
CA ASN A 22 -30.06 -4.62 40.00
C ASN A 22 -29.93 -3.93 38.63
N ASP A 23 -30.21 -2.61 38.54
CA ASP A 23 -30.12 -1.87 37.27
C ASP A 23 -28.80 -1.12 37.07
N TRP A 24 -27.89 -1.20 38.03
CA TRP A 24 -26.57 -0.59 37.86
C TRP A 24 -25.59 -1.58 37.27
N ALA A 25 -25.71 -1.87 35.96
CA ALA A 25 -24.62 -2.44 35.19
C ALA A 25 -23.65 -1.30 34.85
N PRO A 26 -22.37 -1.39 35.19
CA PRO A 26 -21.38 -0.43 34.75
C PRO A 26 -21.43 -0.38 33.22
N PRO A 27 -21.33 0.79 32.60
CA PRO A 27 -21.32 0.90 31.15
C PRO A 27 -20.21 -0.03 30.60
N PRO A 28 -20.48 -0.77 29.51
CA PRO A 28 -19.48 -1.62 28.92
C PRO A 28 -18.24 -0.79 28.61
N PRO A 29 -17.02 -1.32 28.84
CA PRO A 29 -15.81 -0.60 28.53
C PRO A 29 -15.87 -0.17 27.08
N PRO A 30 -15.42 1.06 26.75
CA PRO A 30 -15.40 1.53 25.38
C PRO A 30 -14.64 0.51 24.54
N ARG A 31 -15.28 0.06 23.46
CA ARG A 31 -14.62 -0.86 22.54
C ARG A 31 -13.32 -0.20 22.09
N PRO A 32 -12.20 -0.93 22.08
CA PRO A 32 -10.96 -0.36 21.56
C PRO A 32 -11.25 0.14 20.15
N VAL A 33 -11.20 1.44 19.97
CA VAL A 33 -11.21 2.06 18.66
C VAL A 33 -9.88 1.66 18.05
N ILE A 34 -9.88 0.59 17.25
CA ILE A 34 -8.76 0.27 16.39
C ILE A 34 -8.70 1.45 15.43
N LYS A 35 -7.84 2.42 15.74
CA LYS A 35 -7.44 3.42 14.76
C LYS A 35 -6.89 2.60 13.61
N GLN A 36 -7.66 2.47 12.54
CA GLN A 36 -7.09 2.04 11.27
C GLN A 36 -6.01 3.07 10.98
N VAL A 37 -4.77 2.66 11.20
CA VAL A 37 -3.63 3.40 10.70
C VAL A 37 -3.82 3.36 9.19
N VAL A 38 -4.33 4.44 8.63
CA VAL A 38 -4.29 4.69 7.20
C VAL A 38 -2.80 4.74 6.91
N GLN A 39 -2.26 3.59 6.48
CA GLN A 39 -0.88 3.53 6.02
C GLN A 39 -0.82 4.48 4.83
N GLY A 40 -0.16 5.60 5.01
CA GLY A 40 0.18 6.50 3.92
C GLY A 40 0.96 5.75 2.83
N PRO A 41 1.20 6.36 1.67
CA PRO A 41 1.89 5.72 0.59
C PRO A 41 3.23 5.18 1.09
N GLN A 42 3.35 3.85 1.12
CA GLN A 42 4.60 3.20 1.50
C GLN A 42 5.56 3.31 0.32
N THR A 43 6.68 3.95 0.52
CA THR A 43 7.76 4.02 -0.48
C THR A 43 8.95 3.20 0.00
N ILE A 44 9.32 2.21 -0.79
CA ILE A 44 10.54 1.40 -0.60
C ILE A 44 11.60 1.96 -1.53
N ARG A 45 12.80 2.23 -0.99
CA ARG A 45 13.95 2.67 -1.76
C ARG A 45 14.98 1.58 -1.84
N LEU A 46 15.38 1.24 -3.06
CA LEU A 46 16.38 0.24 -3.35
C LEU A 46 17.60 0.91 -3.99
N ASP A 47 18.80 0.61 -3.49
CA ASP A 47 20.03 1.07 -4.08
C ASP A 47 20.23 0.42 -5.46
N SER A 48 20.39 1.24 -6.50
CA SER A 48 20.62 0.76 -7.86
C SER A 48 21.94 -0.02 -7.99
N MET A 49 22.97 0.30 -7.21
CA MET A 49 24.26 -0.41 -7.30
C MET A 49 24.18 -1.81 -6.67
N ALA A 50 23.25 -2.01 -5.75
CA ALA A 50 22.96 -3.34 -5.23
C ALA A 50 22.20 -4.22 -6.25
N LEU A 51 21.40 -3.60 -7.12
CA LEU A 51 20.56 -4.28 -8.11
C LEU A 51 21.22 -4.46 -9.47
N PHE A 52 22.02 -3.49 -9.92
CA PHE A 52 22.56 -3.40 -11.26
C PHE A 52 24.06 -3.08 -11.27
N ASP A 53 24.75 -3.49 -12.31
CA ASP A 53 26.10 -3.00 -12.58
C ASP A 53 26.08 -1.57 -13.14
N THR A 54 27.23 -0.89 -13.08
CA THR A 54 27.36 0.46 -13.60
C THR A 54 26.95 0.54 -15.07
N GLY A 55 26.05 1.44 -15.40
CA GLY A 55 25.51 1.62 -16.74
C GLY A 55 24.63 0.50 -17.26
N LYS A 56 24.35 -0.54 -16.46
CA LYS A 56 23.50 -1.67 -16.84
C LYS A 56 22.09 -1.53 -16.26
N SER A 57 21.15 -2.19 -16.92
CA SER A 57 19.75 -2.33 -16.48
C SER A 57 19.34 -3.79 -16.28
N ALA A 58 20.24 -4.75 -16.54
CA ALA A 58 20.01 -6.15 -16.20
C ALA A 58 20.26 -6.36 -14.69
N LEU A 59 19.34 -7.04 -14.01
CA LEU A 59 19.45 -7.38 -12.60
C LEU A 59 20.65 -8.32 -12.37
N LYS A 60 21.43 -8.06 -11.34
CA LYS A 60 22.53 -8.94 -10.92
C LYS A 60 21.99 -10.27 -10.40
N PRO A 61 22.71 -11.38 -10.58
CA PRO A 61 22.29 -12.69 -10.06
C PRO A 61 22.02 -12.70 -8.56
N GLY A 62 22.75 -11.88 -7.77
CA GLY A 62 22.58 -11.79 -6.32
C GLY A 62 21.48 -10.82 -5.84
N SER A 63 20.93 -9.99 -6.72
CA SER A 63 19.94 -8.96 -6.36
C SER A 63 18.56 -9.54 -6.02
N THR A 64 18.28 -10.75 -6.46
CA THR A 64 16.99 -11.43 -6.23
C THR A 64 16.66 -11.55 -4.74
N LYS A 65 17.64 -11.86 -3.90
CA LYS A 65 17.43 -11.95 -2.45
C LYS A 65 17.05 -10.59 -1.84
N LEU A 66 17.69 -9.52 -2.31
CA LEU A 66 17.37 -8.16 -1.87
C LEU A 66 15.94 -7.78 -2.27
N LEU A 67 15.57 -8.07 -3.52
CA LEU A 67 14.22 -7.81 -4.02
C LEU A 67 13.16 -8.59 -3.24
N VAL A 68 13.37 -9.89 -3.01
CA VAL A 68 12.46 -10.70 -2.20
C VAL A 68 12.28 -10.09 -0.82
N ASN A 69 13.37 -9.81 -0.10
CA ASN A 69 13.29 -9.29 1.27
C ASN A 69 12.65 -7.90 1.34
N SER A 70 12.93 -7.04 0.37
CA SER A 70 12.39 -5.68 0.35
C SER A 70 10.92 -5.62 -0.08
N LEU A 71 10.46 -6.59 -0.87
CA LEU A 71 9.15 -6.58 -1.50
C LEU A 71 8.14 -7.57 -0.89
N LEU A 72 8.52 -8.29 0.17
CA LEU A 72 7.65 -9.25 0.87
C LEU A 72 6.29 -8.66 1.32
N GLY A 73 6.24 -7.35 1.54
CA GLY A 73 5.02 -6.66 1.95
C GLY A 73 4.17 -6.11 0.80
N ILE A 74 4.70 -6.11 -0.42
CA ILE A 74 4.01 -5.55 -1.58
C ILE A 74 3.25 -6.65 -2.29
N LYS A 75 1.92 -6.56 -2.25
CA LYS A 75 1.00 -7.47 -2.95
C LYS A 75 0.09 -6.67 -3.85
N ALA A 76 -0.33 -7.30 -4.95
CA ALA A 76 -1.41 -6.79 -5.76
C ALA A 76 -2.65 -6.51 -4.90
N LYS A 77 -3.17 -5.30 -4.99
CA LYS A 77 -4.35 -4.87 -4.24
C LYS A 77 -5.25 -4.04 -5.15
N PRO A 78 -6.50 -4.47 -5.38
CA PRO A 78 -7.45 -3.70 -6.17
C PRO A 78 -7.59 -2.26 -5.64
N GLY A 79 -7.58 -1.29 -6.56
CA GLY A 79 -7.61 0.14 -6.20
C GLY A 79 -6.28 0.73 -5.76
N TRP A 80 -5.17 -0.01 -5.95
CA TRP A 80 -3.81 0.45 -5.66
C TRP A 80 -2.88 0.20 -6.82
N LEU A 81 -2.10 1.21 -7.17
CA LEU A 81 -1.09 1.14 -8.21
C LEU A 81 0.30 0.99 -7.58
N ILE A 82 1.08 0.06 -8.10
CA ILE A 82 2.48 -0.11 -7.75
C ILE A 82 3.29 0.75 -8.72
N VAL A 83 3.78 1.88 -8.24
CA VAL A 83 4.61 2.79 -9.02
C VAL A 83 6.07 2.41 -8.83
N VAL A 84 6.74 2.03 -9.90
CA VAL A 84 8.18 1.74 -9.93
C VAL A 84 8.89 2.88 -10.62
N ALA A 85 9.71 3.62 -9.90
CA ALA A 85 10.39 4.81 -10.38
C ALA A 85 11.91 4.65 -10.31
N GLY A 86 12.60 4.82 -11.43
CA GLY A 86 14.06 4.79 -11.53
C GLY A 86 14.67 6.19 -11.47
N HIS A 87 15.82 6.30 -10.81
CA HIS A 87 16.59 7.53 -10.65
C HIS A 87 18.08 7.28 -10.90
N THR A 88 18.78 8.31 -11.37
CA THR A 88 20.24 8.33 -11.52
C THR A 88 20.85 9.49 -10.73
N ASP A 89 22.15 9.50 -10.61
CA ASP A 89 22.88 10.71 -10.26
C ASP A 89 22.98 11.66 -11.49
N SER A 90 23.64 12.80 -11.31
CA SER A 90 23.79 13.82 -12.36
C SER A 90 24.95 13.55 -13.34
N ILE A 91 25.67 12.43 -13.17
CA ILE A 91 26.80 12.11 -14.07
C ILE A 91 26.28 11.56 -15.38
N GLY A 92 26.78 12.11 -16.48
CA GLY A 92 26.45 11.67 -17.83
C GLY A 92 25.43 12.56 -18.53
N ASN A 93 24.89 12.04 -19.60
CA ASN A 93 23.92 12.76 -20.43
C ASN A 93 22.49 12.53 -19.92
N ASP A 94 21.70 13.60 -19.81
CA ASP A 94 20.33 13.54 -19.26
C ASP A 94 19.42 12.55 -19.99
N ARG A 95 19.50 12.51 -21.33
CA ARG A 95 18.69 11.59 -22.12
C ARG A 95 19.08 10.12 -21.85
N SER A 96 20.38 9.86 -21.72
CA SER A 96 20.87 8.52 -21.39
C SER A 96 20.47 8.12 -19.96
N ASN A 97 20.55 9.05 -19.02
CA ASN A 97 20.11 8.85 -17.63
C ASN A 97 18.61 8.60 -17.53
N GLN A 98 17.82 9.33 -18.32
CA GLN A 98 16.38 9.12 -18.42
C GLN A 98 16.05 7.72 -18.92
N GLN A 99 16.68 7.27 -19.99
CA GLN A 99 16.49 5.94 -20.55
C GLN A 99 16.98 4.84 -19.61
N LEU A 100 18.15 5.02 -18.99
CA LEU A 100 18.71 4.04 -18.05
C LEU A 100 17.81 3.87 -16.83
N SER A 101 17.33 4.98 -16.28
CA SER A 101 16.43 4.96 -15.13
C SER A 101 15.11 4.24 -15.43
N LEU A 102 14.54 4.49 -16.63
CA LEU A 102 13.33 3.81 -17.10
C LEU A 102 13.57 2.30 -17.22
N LYS A 103 14.61 1.89 -17.94
CA LYS A 103 14.95 0.47 -18.14
C LYS A 103 15.20 -0.27 -16.82
N ARG A 104 15.78 0.40 -15.82
CA ARG A 104 15.98 -0.18 -14.48
C ARG A 104 14.66 -0.38 -13.74
N ALA A 105 13.76 0.60 -13.84
CA ALA A 105 12.42 0.48 -13.28
C ALA A 105 11.61 -0.64 -13.96
N GLU A 106 11.72 -0.76 -15.28
CA GLU A 106 11.10 -1.86 -16.05
C GLU A 106 11.63 -3.23 -15.60
N ALA A 107 12.95 -3.37 -15.43
CA ALA A 107 13.55 -4.63 -15.00
C ALA A 107 13.06 -5.07 -13.59
N VAL A 108 12.87 -4.13 -12.67
CA VAL A 108 12.29 -4.41 -11.35
C VAL A 108 10.81 -4.79 -11.48
N ARG A 109 10.02 -4.05 -12.29
CA ARG A 109 8.64 -4.38 -12.57
C ARG A 109 8.49 -5.78 -13.16
N ASP A 110 9.30 -6.11 -14.17
CA ASP A 110 9.27 -7.41 -14.83
C ASP A 110 9.58 -8.54 -13.84
N TRP A 111 10.58 -8.33 -12.99
CA TRP A 111 10.89 -9.27 -11.92
C TRP A 111 9.72 -9.46 -10.94
N MET A 112 9.04 -8.39 -10.54
CA MET A 112 7.87 -8.46 -9.65
C MET A 112 6.70 -9.17 -10.31
N ARG A 113 6.48 -8.92 -11.60
CA ARG A 113 5.44 -9.60 -12.37
C ARG A 113 5.71 -11.09 -12.49
N ASP A 114 6.93 -11.46 -12.87
CA ASP A 114 7.29 -12.84 -13.20
C ASP A 114 7.50 -13.72 -11.96
N THR A 115 8.02 -13.14 -10.87
CA THR A 115 8.32 -13.87 -9.63
C THR A 115 7.21 -13.72 -8.58
N GLY A 116 6.54 -12.58 -8.56
CA GLY A 116 5.51 -12.24 -7.55
C GLY A 116 4.08 -12.49 -8.01
N ASP A 117 3.88 -12.96 -9.25
CA ASP A 117 2.56 -13.17 -9.87
C ASP A 117 1.66 -11.94 -9.77
N VAL A 118 2.24 -10.75 -9.97
CA VAL A 118 1.53 -9.47 -9.92
C VAL A 118 1.11 -9.08 -11.34
N PRO A 119 -0.19 -8.91 -11.62
CA PRO A 119 -0.66 -8.52 -12.94
C PRO A 119 -0.06 -7.22 -13.45
N GLU A 120 0.17 -7.12 -14.76
CA GLU A 120 0.69 -5.92 -15.43
C GLU A 120 -0.16 -4.68 -15.12
N SER A 121 -1.48 -4.85 -15.03
CA SER A 121 -2.44 -3.77 -14.72
C SER A 121 -2.24 -3.13 -13.34
N CYS A 122 -1.43 -3.76 -12.48
CA CYS A 122 -1.11 -3.24 -11.16
C CYS A 122 0.07 -2.26 -11.15
N PHE A 123 0.79 -2.10 -12.28
CA PHE A 123 2.02 -1.33 -12.34
C PHE A 123 1.91 -0.03 -13.12
N ALA A 124 2.66 0.98 -12.67
CA ALA A 124 3.12 2.10 -13.48
C ALA A 124 4.63 2.23 -13.36
N VAL A 125 5.30 2.44 -14.47
CA VAL A 125 6.77 2.53 -14.53
C VAL A 125 7.18 3.93 -14.99
N GLN A 126 8.15 4.53 -14.31
CA GLN A 126 8.65 5.85 -14.61
C GLN A 126 10.18 5.91 -14.50
N GLY A 127 10.82 6.60 -15.42
CA GLY A 127 12.22 6.96 -15.34
C GLY A 127 12.34 8.47 -15.15
N TYR A 128 13.03 8.89 -14.11
CA TYR A 128 13.23 10.32 -13.82
C TYR A 128 14.66 10.80 -14.11
N GLY A 129 15.57 9.88 -14.48
CA GLY A 129 16.97 10.26 -14.64
C GLY A 129 17.49 10.97 -13.40
N ALA A 130 18.19 12.08 -13.59
CA ALA A 130 18.74 12.91 -12.52
C ALA A 130 17.78 14.02 -12.04
N SER A 131 16.57 14.13 -12.57
CA SER A 131 15.67 15.27 -12.32
C SER A 131 15.07 15.34 -10.92
N ARG A 132 15.12 14.24 -10.13
CA ARG A 132 14.57 14.15 -8.77
C ARG A 132 15.60 13.67 -7.76
N PRO A 133 16.63 14.47 -7.46
CA PRO A 133 17.64 14.10 -6.47
C PRO A 133 17.05 14.11 -5.05
N VAL A 134 17.52 13.21 -4.20
CA VAL A 134 17.21 13.15 -2.76
C VAL A 134 18.39 13.58 -1.90
N ALA A 135 19.57 13.70 -2.51
CA ALA A 135 20.79 14.17 -1.89
C ALA A 135 21.63 14.99 -2.86
N SER A 136 22.68 15.64 -2.36
CA SER A 136 23.57 16.42 -3.23
C SER A 136 24.29 15.55 -4.25
N ASN A 137 24.30 15.96 -5.50
CA ASN A 137 25.10 15.33 -6.55
C ASN A 137 26.59 15.70 -6.54
N GLU A 138 26.98 16.65 -5.68
CA GLU A 138 28.38 17.11 -5.58
C GLU A 138 29.24 16.09 -4.82
N THR A 139 28.64 15.36 -3.86
CA THR A 139 29.36 14.37 -3.06
C THR A 139 29.16 12.95 -3.59
N PRO A 140 30.17 12.07 -3.49
CA PRO A 140 30.02 10.66 -3.88
C PRO A 140 28.88 9.94 -3.14
N GLU A 141 28.71 10.24 -1.86
CA GLU A 141 27.68 9.67 -0.97
C GLU A 141 26.29 10.11 -1.42
N GLY A 142 26.11 11.39 -1.75
CA GLY A 142 24.86 11.92 -2.24
C GLY A 142 24.50 11.34 -3.61
N ARG A 143 25.46 11.21 -4.51
CA ARG A 143 25.25 10.52 -5.80
C ARG A 143 24.83 9.07 -5.60
N ALA A 144 25.42 8.37 -4.63
CA ALA A 144 25.02 7.00 -4.30
C ALA A 144 23.55 6.92 -3.86
N GLN A 145 23.09 7.85 -3.06
CA GLN A 145 21.68 7.95 -2.63
C GLN A 145 20.73 8.28 -3.79
N ASN A 146 21.20 9.07 -4.75
CA ASN A 146 20.41 9.43 -5.94
C ASN A 146 20.23 8.25 -6.91
N ARG A 147 21.22 7.34 -7.00
CA ARG A 147 21.13 6.11 -7.82
C ARG A 147 20.24 5.07 -7.13
N ARG A 148 18.95 5.16 -7.33
CA ARG A 148 17.95 4.33 -6.65
C ARG A 148 16.78 3.95 -7.54
N VAL A 149 16.08 2.90 -7.12
CA VAL A 149 14.73 2.58 -7.60
C VAL A 149 13.76 2.73 -6.43
N GLU A 150 12.71 3.48 -6.63
CA GLU A 150 11.64 3.64 -5.66
C GLU A 150 10.41 2.82 -6.08
N ILE A 151 9.80 2.15 -5.11
CA ILE A 151 8.56 1.41 -5.31
C ILE A 151 7.55 1.96 -4.31
N SER A 152 6.45 2.50 -4.82
CA SER A 152 5.41 3.14 -4.01
C SER A 152 4.06 2.51 -4.30
N LEU A 153 3.26 2.31 -3.25
CA LEU A 153 1.86 1.95 -3.37
C LEU A 153 1.02 3.24 -3.32
N VAL A 154 0.30 3.51 -4.39
CA VAL A 154 -0.52 4.71 -4.53
C VAL A 154 -1.99 4.31 -4.73
N PRO A 155 -2.94 4.83 -3.95
CA PRO A 155 -4.35 4.57 -4.19
C PRO A 155 -4.75 5.19 -5.53
N GLN A 156 -5.29 4.36 -6.41
CA GLN A 156 -5.79 4.79 -7.71
C GLN A 156 -7.02 3.97 -8.07
N LYS A 157 -8.13 4.67 -8.28
CA LYS A 157 -9.37 4.03 -8.71
C LYS A 157 -9.14 3.25 -10.02
N ASP A 158 -9.71 2.09 -10.09
CA ASP A 158 -9.63 1.19 -11.25
C ASP A 158 -8.22 0.62 -11.55
N ALA A 159 -7.23 0.83 -10.68
CA ALA A 159 -5.94 0.17 -10.79
C ALA A 159 -5.96 -1.24 -10.21
N CYS A 160 -5.12 -2.11 -10.78
CA CYS A 160 -4.93 -3.49 -10.28
C CYS A 160 -6.24 -4.31 -10.24
N LEU A 161 -7.10 -4.13 -11.23
CA LEU A 161 -8.29 -4.97 -11.39
C LEU A 161 -7.87 -6.28 -12.05
N THR A 162 -8.18 -7.40 -11.41
CA THR A 162 -8.01 -8.71 -12.03
C THR A 162 -9.03 -8.88 -13.17
N PRO A 163 -8.67 -9.52 -14.28
CA PRO A 163 -9.61 -9.83 -15.34
C PRO A 163 -10.71 -10.73 -14.77
N GLY A 164 -11.87 -10.19 -14.47
CA GLY A 164 -13.00 -10.89 -13.85
C GLY A 164 -13.87 -10.02 -12.94
N THR A 165 -13.40 -8.87 -12.48
CA THR A 165 -14.19 -7.94 -11.66
C THR A 165 -14.74 -6.74 -12.43
N ALA A 166 -14.48 -6.67 -13.73
CA ALA A 166 -14.92 -5.55 -14.57
C ALA A 166 -16.28 -5.81 -15.26
N ASN A 167 -17.26 -6.43 -14.58
CA ASN A 167 -18.62 -6.43 -15.13
C ASN A 167 -19.69 -6.81 -14.10
N THR A 168 -20.04 -5.85 -13.24
CA THR A 168 -21.37 -5.83 -12.61
C THR A 168 -21.77 -4.39 -12.24
N SER A 169 -21.74 -3.48 -13.20
CA SER A 169 -22.49 -2.22 -13.07
C SER A 169 -22.68 -1.64 -14.47
N GLY A 170 -23.74 -2.03 -15.14
CA GLY A 170 -24.18 -1.34 -16.36
C GLY A 170 -24.68 -2.23 -17.48
N ALA A 171 -25.59 -3.15 -17.20
CA ALA A 171 -26.46 -3.70 -18.23
C ALA A 171 -27.83 -3.93 -17.60
N GLY A 172 -28.60 -2.87 -17.52
CA GLY A 172 -30.00 -2.91 -17.17
C GLY A 172 -30.70 -1.74 -17.84
N ALA A 173 -31.59 -2.08 -18.75
CA ALA A 173 -32.56 -1.23 -19.41
C ALA A 173 -32.12 -0.58 -20.74
N ASP A 174 -32.35 -1.25 -21.86
CA ASP A 174 -33.42 -0.88 -22.78
C ASP A 174 -33.50 -1.90 -23.92
N ALA A 175 -34.35 -2.87 -23.71
CA ALA A 175 -34.90 -3.67 -24.77
C ALA A 175 -36.45 -3.62 -24.62
N LEU A 176 -37.08 -2.59 -25.11
CA LEU A 176 -38.51 -2.56 -25.28
C LEU A 176 -38.86 -1.75 -26.51
N LYS A 177 -39.44 -2.52 -27.47
CA LYS A 177 -40.41 -2.11 -28.48
C LYS A 177 -39.91 -1.41 -29.73
N ASN A 178 -39.93 -2.13 -30.80
CA ASN A 178 -40.87 -1.81 -31.86
C ASN A 178 -41.22 -3.10 -32.70
N GLU A 179 -42.36 -3.68 -32.38
CA GLU A 179 -43.22 -4.36 -33.34
C GLU A 179 -44.23 -3.34 -33.84
N THR A 180 -44.57 -3.47 -35.09
CA THR A 180 -45.69 -2.97 -35.91
C THR A 180 -45.20 -1.98 -36.97
N GLU A 181 -45.33 -2.26 -38.18
CA GLU A 181 -46.25 -2.63 -39.24
C GLU A 181 -45.53 -2.83 -40.56
#